data_9597f79787423deeb42d2e0a59bbbbe8
#
_entry.id   9597f79787423deeb42d2e0a59bbbbe8
#
_cell.length_a   1.000
_cell.length_b   1.000
_cell.length_c   1.000
_cell.angle_alpha   90.00
_cell.angle_beta   90.00
_cell.angle_gamma   90.00
#
_symmetry.space_group_name_H-M   'P 1'
#
loop_
_entity.id
_entity.type
_entity.pdbx_description
1 polymer ?
#
loop_
_entity_poly.entity_id
_entity_poly.type
_entity_poly.pdbx_seq_one_letter_code
_entity_poly.pdbx_strand_id
1 'polypeptide(L)'
;MAFLISALLTLLLAGSAAAQVQVDIGIHFPAPPRLVVVPEVQTVHYVASGPANLFFYGGQYWVFSNGGWYMSRAYNGPWFAVGPQYVPRPLLLVPVHYYRVPPGHWRAWNHHAPPRWGDEWGGEWAARREWREHEERREWREHDRHEGRDDRGEGRERGERRGRH
;
A
#
# COMPACT_ATOMS: atom_id res chain seq x y z
N MET A 1 -0.48 33.96 -37.77
CA MET A 1 -0.07 33.90 -36.34
C MET A 1 -0.85 32.89 -35.50
N ALA A 2 -1.96 32.34 -35.93
CA ALA A 2 -2.78 31.38 -35.14
C ALA A 2 -2.22 29.94 -35.05
N PHE A 3 -1.35 29.52 -35.97
CA PHE A 3 -0.79 28.16 -35.99
C PHE A 3 0.36 27.91 -35.02
N LEU A 4 1.01 28.94 -34.48
CA LEU A 4 2.14 28.79 -33.55
C LEU A 4 1.69 28.62 -32.08
N ILE A 5 0.48 28.99 -31.74
CA ILE A 5 -0.06 28.88 -30.36
C ILE A 5 -0.56 27.45 -30.11
N SER A 6 -1.01 26.72 -31.13
CA SER A 6 -1.53 25.35 -31.00
C SER A 6 -0.43 24.32 -30.73
N ALA A 7 0.82 24.56 -31.16
CA ALA A 7 1.95 23.65 -30.95
C ALA A 7 2.54 23.73 -29.54
N LEU A 8 2.34 24.83 -28.80
CA LEU A 8 2.88 25.02 -27.47
C LEU A 8 2.01 24.38 -26.36
N LEU A 9 0.75 24.11 -26.65
CA LEU A 9 -0.18 23.54 -25.64
C LEU A 9 -0.11 22.03 -25.55
N THR A 10 0.49 21.34 -26.52
CA THR A 10 0.63 19.88 -26.52
C THR A 10 1.85 19.36 -25.76
N LEU A 11 2.75 20.23 -25.31
CA LEU A 11 4.02 19.83 -24.65
C LEU A 11 3.90 19.74 -23.11
N LEU A 12 2.75 20.03 -22.50
CA LEU A 12 2.58 20.06 -21.05
C LEU A 12 1.96 18.79 -20.43
N LEU A 13 1.75 17.73 -21.21
CA LEU A 13 1.22 16.44 -20.75
C LEU A 13 2.31 15.34 -20.64
N ALA A 14 3.57 15.73 -20.42
CA ALA A 14 4.59 14.78 -19.98
C ALA A 14 4.29 14.41 -18.53
N GLY A 15 3.32 13.51 -18.31
CA GLY A 15 3.08 12.90 -17.03
C GLY A 15 4.37 12.27 -16.54
N SER A 16 4.79 12.59 -15.31
CA SER A 16 5.92 11.97 -14.64
C SER A 16 5.66 10.47 -14.54
N ALA A 17 6.18 9.70 -15.48
CA ALA A 17 6.24 8.25 -15.37
C ALA A 17 7.16 7.96 -14.19
N ALA A 18 6.59 7.61 -13.04
CA ALA A 18 7.36 7.08 -11.94
C ALA A 18 8.06 5.81 -12.45
N ALA A 19 9.36 5.87 -12.63
CA ALA A 19 10.16 4.74 -13.07
C ALA A 19 10.09 3.66 -11.99
N GLN A 20 9.25 2.65 -12.17
CA GLN A 20 9.21 1.48 -11.32
C GLN A 20 10.43 0.63 -11.66
N VAL A 21 11.35 0.48 -10.70
CA VAL A 21 12.55 -0.35 -10.88
C VAL A 21 12.13 -1.82 -10.77
N GLN A 22 12.16 -2.50 -11.90
CA GLN A 22 11.99 -3.96 -11.94
C GLN A 22 13.25 -4.62 -11.40
N VAL A 23 13.08 -5.60 -10.52
CA VAL A 23 14.20 -6.33 -9.90
C VAL A 23 13.95 -7.83 -10.07
N ASP A 24 15.00 -8.55 -10.44
CA ASP A 24 15.01 -10.01 -10.34
C ASP A 24 15.47 -10.41 -8.93
N ILE A 25 14.57 -10.99 -8.16
CA ILE A 25 14.83 -11.44 -6.78
C ILE A 25 15.08 -12.95 -6.69
N GLY A 26 15.19 -13.65 -7.84
CA GLY A 26 15.51 -15.08 -7.91
C GLY A 26 14.44 -16.00 -7.29
N ILE A 27 13.19 -15.54 -7.13
CA ILE A 27 12.10 -16.30 -6.55
C ILE A 27 11.26 -16.91 -7.65
N HIS A 28 11.14 -18.24 -7.64
CA HIS A 28 10.31 -18.97 -8.58
C HIS A 28 9.44 -20.02 -7.90
N PHE A 29 8.15 -19.99 -8.18
CA PHE A 29 7.16 -21.00 -7.78
C PHE A 29 6.78 -21.82 -9.02
N PRO A 30 6.91 -23.16 -9.00
CA PRO A 30 6.62 -23.99 -10.16
C PRO A 30 5.13 -24.04 -10.51
N ALA A 31 4.27 -23.69 -9.57
CA ALA A 31 2.81 -23.63 -9.73
C ALA A 31 2.23 -22.48 -8.89
N PRO A 32 0.98 -22.03 -9.15
CA PRO A 32 0.31 -21.06 -8.31
C PRO A 32 0.30 -21.50 -6.85
N PRO A 33 0.82 -20.65 -5.92
CA PRO A 33 0.93 -21.04 -4.53
C PRO A 33 -0.44 -21.04 -3.84
N ARG A 34 -0.61 -21.95 -2.87
CA ARG A 34 -1.79 -21.96 -2.02
C ARG A 34 -1.74 -20.79 -1.04
N LEU A 35 -2.74 -19.94 -1.11
CA LEU A 35 -2.93 -18.80 -0.22
C LEU A 35 -3.72 -19.22 1.03
N VAL A 36 -3.23 -18.87 2.21
CA VAL A 36 -3.86 -19.13 3.51
C VAL A 36 -4.03 -17.80 4.24
N VAL A 37 -5.20 -17.54 4.79
CA VAL A 37 -5.49 -16.31 5.54
C VAL A 37 -4.60 -16.23 6.78
N VAL A 38 -4.05 -15.05 7.07
CA VAL A 38 -3.41 -14.75 8.36
C VAL A 38 -4.51 -14.42 9.37
N PRO A 39 -4.74 -15.23 10.42
CA PRO A 39 -5.87 -15.06 11.34
C PRO A 39 -5.88 -13.70 12.03
N GLU A 40 -4.70 -13.18 12.39
CA GLU A 40 -4.52 -11.90 13.08
C GLU A 40 -4.69 -10.70 12.14
N VAL A 41 -4.57 -10.93 10.81
CA VAL A 41 -4.71 -9.89 9.77
C VAL A 41 -5.48 -10.46 8.58
N GLN A 42 -6.79 -10.61 8.73
CA GLN A 42 -7.66 -11.35 7.81
C GLN A 42 -7.66 -10.86 6.36
N THR A 43 -7.20 -9.64 6.10
CA THR A 43 -7.05 -9.10 4.74
C THR A 43 -5.79 -9.57 4.05
N VAL A 44 -4.86 -10.20 4.76
CA VAL A 44 -3.59 -10.73 4.24
C VAL A 44 -3.65 -12.24 4.17
N HIS A 45 -3.16 -12.78 3.06
CA HIS A 45 -2.91 -14.20 2.90
C HIS A 45 -1.41 -14.43 2.83
N TYR A 46 -0.93 -15.56 3.34
CA TYR A 46 0.46 -15.97 3.22
C TYR A 46 0.57 -17.30 2.47
N VAL A 47 1.75 -17.59 1.98
CA VAL A 47 2.08 -18.87 1.36
C VAL A 47 2.81 -19.75 2.37
N ALA A 48 2.13 -20.81 2.82
CA ALA A 48 2.65 -21.71 3.88
C ALA A 48 3.84 -22.56 3.42
N SER A 49 4.04 -22.74 2.12
CA SER A 49 5.12 -23.55 1.54
C SER A 49 5.76 -22.84 0.35
N GLY A 50 7.10 -22.86 0.27
CA GLY A 50 7.81 -22.23 -0.83
C GLY A 50 9.14 -21.60 -0.41
N PRO A 51 9.88 -21.05 -1.36
CA PRO A 51 11.24 -20.55 -1.15
C PRO A 51 11.32 -19.14 -0.55
N ALA A 52 10.17 -18.47 -0.35
CA ALA A 52 10.18 -17.04 -0.03
C ALA A 52 9.07 -16.64 0.96
N ASN A 53 9.21 -15.45 1.54
CA ASN A 53 8.17 -14.78 2.32
C ASN A 53 7.16 -14.13 1.36
N LEU A 54 6.23 -14.93 0.83
CA LEU A 54 5.24 -14.49 -0.14
C LEU A 54 3.88 -14.30 0.54
N PHE A 55 3.32 -13.12 0.32
CA PHE A 55 2.01 -12.71 0.81
C PHE A 55 1.13 -12.24 -0.36
N PHE A 56 -0.18 -12.22 -0.13
CA PHE A 56 -1.14 -11.64 -1.06
C PHE A 56 -2.03 -10.65 -0.30
N TYR A 57 -2.10 -9.42 -0.82
CA TYR A 57 -2.88 -8.33 -0.25
C TYR A 57 -3.29 -7.34 -1.34
N GLY A 58 -4.53 -6.85 -1.29
CA GLY A 58 -5.02 -5.82 -2.23
C GLY A 58 -4.96 -6.23 -3.71
N GLY A 59 -5.15 -7.53 -4.01
CA GLY A 59 -5.08 -8.03 -5.38
C GLY A 59 -3.66 -8.19 -5.93
N GLN A 60 -2.62 -8.09 -5.08
CA GLN A 60 -1.20 -8.13 -5.48
C GLN A 60 -0.41 -9.10 -4.61
N TYR A 61 0.66 -9.63 -5.17
CA TYR A 61 1.65 -10.43 -4.46
C TYR A 61 2.75 -9.53 -3.90
N TRP A 62 3.18 -9.84 -2.68
CA TRP A 62 4.16 -9.09 -1.92
C TRP A 62 5.22 -10.05 -1.40
N VAL A 63 6.48 -9.73 -1.61
CA VAL A 63 7.61 -10.52 -1.11
C VAL A 63 8.47 -9.66 -0.21
N PHE A 64 8.82 -10.21 0.95
CA PHE A 64 9.89 -9.66 1.80
C PHE A 64 11.15 -10.50 1.61
N SER A 65 12.20 -9.90 1.09
CA SER A 65 13.49 -10.54 0.84
C SER A 65 14.63 -9.54 1.00
N ASN A 66 15.76 -9.98 1.56
CA ASN A 66 16.97 -9.16 1.73
C ASN A 66 16.72 -7.78 2.38
N GLY A 67 15.84 -7.72 3.39
CA GLY A 67 15.48 -6.48 4.10
C GLY A 67 14.56 -5.53 3.33
N GLY A 68 14.14 -5.89 2.12
CA GLY A 68 13.26 -5.09 1.27
C GLY A 68 11.93 -5.75 0.95
N TRP A 69 10.95 -4.92 0.58
CA TRP A 69 9.67 -5.37 0.04
C TRP A 69 9.60 -5.19 -1.46
N TYR A 70 8.97 -6.15 -2.10
CA TYR A 70 8.74 -6.17 -3.54
C TYR A 70 7.28 -6.51 -3.82
N MET A 71 6.73 -5.93 -4.88
CA MET A 71 5.34 -6.09 -5.28
C MET A 71 5.26 -6.61 -6.71
N SER A 72 4.25 -7.44 -6.99
CA SER A 72 3.91 -7.90 -8.34
C SER A 72 2.42 -8.21 -8.46
N ARG A 73 1.92 -8.14 -9.68
CA ARG A 73 0.56 -8.64 -10.02
C ARG A 73 0.52 -10.16 -10.21
N ALA A 74 1.66 -10.80 -10.40
CA ALA A 74 1.79 -12.24 -10.59
C ALA A 74 2.73 -12.85 -9.53
N TYR A 75 2.49 -14.10 -9.14
CA TYR A 75 3.24 -14.79 -8.08
C TYR A 75 4.72 -15.06 -8.42
N ASN A 76 5.10 -14.95 -9.69
CA ASN A 76 6.49 -15.09 -10.16
C ASN A 76 7.07 -13.79 -10.75
N GLY A 77 6.48 -12.63 -10.44
CA GLY A 77 6.97 -11.36 -10.98
C GLY A 77 6.31 -10.98 -12.32
N PRO A 78 6.77 -9.92 -12.98
CA PRO A 78 7.94 -9.11 -12.59
C PRO A 78 7.78 -8.42 -11.24
N TRP A 79 8.89 -8.31 -10.49
CA TRP A 79 8.91 -7.73 -9.15
C TRP A 79 9.36 -6.27 -9.20
N PHE A 80 8.71 -5.43 -8.43
CA PHE A 80 9.03 -4.02 -8.30
C PHE A 80 9.36 -3.71 -6.85
N ALA A 81 10.51 -3.06 -6.62
CA ALA A 81 10.93 -2.65 -5.29
C ALA A 81 9.96 -1.60 -4.72
N VAL A 82 9.60 -1.77 -3.45
CA VAL A 82 8.71 -0.86 -2.73
C VAL A 82 9.44 -0.27 -1.55
N GLY A 83 9.51 1.07 -1.52
CA GLY A 83 10.10 1.75 -0.36
C GLY A 83 9.31 1.46 0.92
N PRO A 84 9.98 1.35 2.08
CA PRO A 84 9.37 0.99 3.36
C PRO A 84 8.10 1.78 3.71
N GLN A 85 8.11 3.06 3.37
CA GLN A 85 6.99 3.97 3.61
C GLN A 85 5.74 3.67 2.77
N TYR A 86 5.86 2.91 1.68
CA TYR A 86 4.76 2.56 0.78
C TYR A 86 4.23 1.14 1.00
N VAL A 87 4.85 0.37 1.90
CA VAL A 87 4.36 -0.96 2.23
C VAL A 87 3.04 -0.86 3.00
N PRO A 88 1.96 -1.51 2.55
CA PRO A 88 0.68 -1.46 3.23
C PRO A 88 0.77 -1.90 4.69
N ARG A 89 0.11 -1.16 5.59
CA ARG A 89 0.12 -1.46 7.02
C ARG A 89 -0.29 -2.90 7.36
N PRO A 90 -1.32 -3.52 6.74
CA PRO A 90 -1.67 -4.90 7.03
C PRO A 90 -0.52 -5.88 6.85
N LEU A 91 0.34 -5.71 5.84
CA LEU A 91 1.52 -6.55 5.64
C LEU A 91 2.55 -6.41 6.76
N LEU A 92 2.68 -5.21 7.32
CA LEU A 92 3.61 -4.93 8.42
C LEU A 92 3.11 -5.46 9.78
N LEU A 93 1.82 -5.79 9.88
CA LEU A 93 1.22 -6.37 11.08
C LEU A 93 1.26 -7.91 11.09
N VAL A 94 1.71 -8.55 10.02
CA VAL A 94 1.82 -10.01 9.94
C VAL A 94 2.87 -10.51 10.94
N PRO A 95 2.52 -11.44 11.87
CA PRO A 95 3.45 -11.99 12.82
C PRO A 95 4.63 -12.75 12.19
N VAL A 96 5.79 -12.74 12.87
CA VAL A 96 7.05 -13.31 12.37
C VAL A 96 6.92 -14.78 11.95
N HIS A 97 6.11 -15.59 12.64
CA HIS A 97 5.98 -17.02 12.37
C HIS A 97 5.32 -17.35 11.01
N TYR A 98 4.69 -16.38 10.34
CA TYR A 98 4.19 -16.56 8.98
C TYR A 98 5.25 -16.28 7.88
N TYR A 99 6.41 -15.77 8.28
CA TYR A 99 7.53 -15.59 7.35
C TYR A 99 8.28 -16.92 7.22
N ARG A 100 8.35 -17.45 6.01
CA ARG A 100 8.98 -18.74 5.68
C ARG A 100 10.50 -18.69 5.82
N VAL A 101 11.08 -17.58 5.40
CA VAL A 101 12.52 -17.34 5.41
C VAL A 101 12.78 -16.00 6.10
N PRO A 102 12.53 -15.91 7.42
CA PRO A 102 12.80 -14.68 8.15
C PRO A 102 14.32 -14.40 8.21
N PRO A 103 14.73 -13.11 8.25
CA PRO A 103 16.11 -12.76 8.53
C PRO A 103 16.63 -13.42 9.82
N GLY A 104 17.91 -13.79 9.83
CA GLY A 104 18.49 -14.55 10.94
C GLY A 104 18.40 -13.83 12.31
N HIS A 105 18.49 -12.50 12.31
CA HIS A 105 18.38 -11.69 13.54
C HIS A 105 16.96 -11.64 14.13
N TRP A 106 15.92 -11.97 13.35
CA TRP A 106 14.54 -12.06 13.87
C TRP A 106 14.31 -13.24 14.81
N ARG A 107 15.24 -14.20 14.88
CA ARG A 107 15.14 -15.38 15.78
C ARG A 107 15.01 -15.00 17.26
N ALA A 108 15.55 -13.84 17.64
CA ALA A 108 15.46 -13.31 19.01
C ALA A 108 14.15 -12.56 19.29
N TRP A 109 13.29 -12.37 18.29
CA TRP A 109 12.05 -11.62 18.43
C TRP A 109 10.89 -12.53 18.83
N ASN A 110 9.81 -11.90 19.34
CA ASN A 110 8.57 -12.62 19.60
C ASN A 110 7.93 -13.05 18.27
N HIS A 111 7.85 -14.34 18.03
CA HIS A 111 7.32 -14.91 16.79
C HIS A 111 5.82 -14.69 16.61
N HIS A 112 5.07 -14.45 17.68
CA HIS A 112 3.63 -14.13 17.64
C HIS A 112 3.34 -12.63 17.49
N ALA A 113 4.37 -11.81 17.43
CA ALA A 113 4.27 -10.38 17.15
C ALA A 113 4.77 -10.06 15.75
N PRO A 114 4.35 -8.90 15.17
CA PRO A 114 4.95 -8.40 13.95
C PRO A 114 6.45 -8.14 14.10
N PRO A 115 7.20 -8.14 12.97
CA PRO A 115 8.60 -7.71 12.95
C PRO A 115 8.78 -6.31 13.54
N ARG A 116 9.94 -6.07 14.15
CA ARG A 116 10.32 -4.77 14.67
C ARG A 116 10.83 -3.87 13.53
N TRP A 117 9.90 -3.35 12.76
CA TRP A 117 10.23 -2.57 11.56
C TRP A 117 11.07 -1.32 11.84
N GLY A 118 10.97 -0.74 13.04
CA GLY A 118 11.85 0.33 13.48
C GLY A 118 13.32 -0.10 13.62
N ASP A 119 13.56 -1.34 14.05
CA ASP A 119 14.91 -1.92 14.15
C ASP A 119 15.43 -2.30 12.75
N GLU A 120 14.53 -2.72 11.85
CA GLU A 120 14.88 -3.13 10.48
C GLU A 120 15.24 -1.91 9.59
N TRP A 121 14.48 -0.82 9.68
CA TRP A 121 14.59 0.32 8.78
C TRP A 121 15.00 1.65 9.42
N GLY A 122 15.22 1.63 10.74
CA GLY A 122 15.63 2.80 11.52
C GLY A 122 14.47 3.70 11.97
N GLY A 123 14.75 4.53 12.99
CA GLY A 123 13.73 5.38 13.64
C GLY A 123 13.12 6.46 12.73
N GLU A 124 13.88 6.96 11.78
CA GLU A 124 13.37 7.97 10.83
C GLU A 124 12.22 7.44 9.94
N TRP A 125 12.24 6.15 9.65
CA TRP A 125 11.16 5.52 8.90
C TRP A 125 9.84 5.54 9.69
N ALA A 126 9.88 5.21 10.98
CA ALA A 126 8.70 5.22 11.85
C ALA A 126 8.08 6.62 11.91
N ALA A 127 8.90 7.66 12.12
CA ALA A 127 8.44 9.04 12.16
C ALA A 127 7.79 9.49 10.83
N ARG A 128 8.40 9.16 9.68
CA ARG A 128 7.83 9.48 8.35
C ARG A 128 6.50 8.78 8.10
N ARG A 129 6.35 7.55 8.61
CA ARG A 129 5.12 6.79 8.46
C ARG A 129 3.98 7.36 9.32
N GLU A 130 4.25 7.71 10.58
CA GLU A 130 3.29 8.37 11.46
C GLU A 130 2.79 9.68 10.86
N TRP A 131 3.69 10.48 10.32
CA TRP A 131 3.34 11.74 9.67
C TRP A 131 2.37 11.53 8.50
N ARG A 132 2.61 10.53 7.64
CA ARG A 132 1.74 10.20 6.52
C ARG A 132 0.36 9.72 6.98
N GLU A 133 0.29 8.82 7.95
CA GLU A 133 -0.97 8.34 8.50
C GLU A 133 -1.79 9.48 9.14
N HIS A 134 -1.13 10.51 9.64
CA HIS A 134 -1.77 11.73 10.13
C HIS A 134 -2.30 12.62 8.99
N GLU A 135 -1.59 12.73 7.89
CA GLU A 135 -2.05 13.49 6.73
C GLU A 135 -3.26 12.83 6.06
N GLU A 136 -3.18 11.55 5.76
CA GLU A 136 -4.28 10.78 5.20
C GLU A 136 -5.56 10.89 6.06
N ARG A 137 -5.41 10.85 7.41
CA ARG A 137 -6.54 11.05 8.32
C ARG A 137 -7.07 12.48 8.34
N ARG A 138 -6.25 13.49 8.04
CA ARG A 138 -6.71 14.88 7.91
C ARG A 138 -7.49 15.08 6.63
N GLU A 139 -6.96 14.63 5.52
CA GLU A 139 -7.60 14.71 4.20
C GLU A 139 -8.97 14.02 4.22
N TRP A 140 -9.04 12.83 4.83
CA TRP A 140 -10.30 12.10 5.00
C TRP A 140 -11.35 12.90 5.79
N ARG A 141 -10.95 13.52 6.91
CA ARG A 141 -11.84 14.36 7.72
C ARG A 141 -12.26 15.66 7.05
N GLU A 142 -11.45 16.18 6.15
CA GLU A 142 -11.78 17.37 5.38
C GLU A 142 -12.78 17.03 4.28
N HIS A 143 -12.61 15.91 3.62
CA HIS A 143 -13.53 15.40 2.61
C HIS A 143 -14.93 15.13 3.18
N ASP A 144 -15.01 14.42 4.31
CA ASP A 144 -16.25 14.12 5.03
C ASP A 144 -16.99 15.39 5.49
N ARG A 145 -16.24 16.45 5.86
CA ARG A 145 -16.84 17.75 6.23
C ARG A 145 -17.41 18.50 5.01
N HIS A 146 -16.85 18.35 3.85
CA HIS A 146 -17.36 18.98 2.64
C HIS A 146 -18.64 18.29 2.16
N GLU A 147 -18.69 16.96 2.12
CA GLU A 147 -19.88 16.20 1.74
C GLU A 147 -21.05 16.45 2.71
N GLY A 148 -20.81 16.47 4.02
CA GLY A 148 -21.83 16.75 5.01
C GLY A 148 -22.34 18.21 5.02
N ARG A 149 -21.69 19.12 4.30
CA ARG A 149 -22.12 20.51 4.15
C ARG A 149 -23.05 20.71 2.95
N ASP A 150 -22.82 19.96 1.90
CA ASP A 150 -23.62 20.00 0.68
C ASP A 150 -25.01 19.39 0.92
N ASP A 151 -25.10 18.30 1.66
CA ASP A 151 -26.36 17.67 2.06
C ASP A 151 -27.26 18.61 2.90
N ARG A 152 -26.70 19.50 3.73
CA ARG A 152 -27.47 20.48 4.50
C ARG A 152 -27.92 21.68 3.67
N GLY A 153 -27.27 21.99 2.56
CA GLY A 153 -27.64 23.03 1.62
C GLY A 153 -28.91 22.67 0.86
N GLU A 154 -28.99 21.47 0.32
CA GLU A 154 -30.14 20.99 -0.45
C GLU A 154 -31.41 20.81 0.39
N GLY A 155 -31.28 20.46 1.68
CA GLY A 155 -32.39 20.33 2.61
C GLY A 155 -33.10 21.66 2.92
N ARG A 156 -32.37 22.80 2.89
CA ARG A 156 -32.94 24.12 3.16
C ARG A 156 -33.72 24.67 1.96
N GLU A 157 -33.26 24.48 0.75
CA GLU A 157 -33.97 24.94 -0.45
C GLU A 157 -35.28 24.19 -0.70
N ARG A 158 -35.40 22.92 -0.32
CA ARG A 158 -36.66 22.16 -0.42
C ARG A 158 -37.68 22.58 0.63
N GLY A 159 -37.29 23.10 1.80
CA GLY A 159 -38.17 23.61 2.84
C GLY A 159 -38.86 24.93 2.45
N GLU A 160 -38.14 25.84 1.81
CA GLU A 160 -38.69 27.16 1.44
C GLU A 160 -39.71 27.13 0.29
N ARG A 161 -39.63 26.14 -0.60
CA ARG A 161 -40.60 25.98 -1.72
C ARG A 161 -41.95 25.41 -1.29
N ARG A 162 -42.10 24.82 -0.12
CA ARG A 162 -43.38 24.28 0.40
C ARG A 162 -44.20 25.26 1.25
N GLY A 163 -43.71 26.44 1.55
CA GLY A 163 -44.36 27.43 2.41
C GLY A 163 -45.09 28.57 1.65
N ARG A 164 -45.21 28.49 0.34
CA ARG A 164 -45.96 29.49 -0.47
C ARG A 164 -47.06 28.83 -1.28
N HIS A 165 -48.12 28.43 -0.60
CA HIS A 165 -49.44 28.22 -1.16
C HIS A 165 -50.49 28.63 -0.13
#